data_14ea179571d38c37dc3f4348a1ffe728
#
_entry.id   14ea179571d38c37dc3f4348a1ffe728
#
_cell.length_a   1.000
_cell.length_b   1.000
_cell.length_c   1.000
_cell.angle_alpha   90.00
_cell.angle_beta   90.00
_cell.angle_gamma   90.00
#
_symmetry.space_group_name_H-M   'P 1'
#
loop_
_entity.id
_entity.type
_entity.pdbx_description
1 polymer ?
#
loop_
_entity_poly.entity_id
_entity_poly.type
_entity_poly.pdbx_seq_one_letter_code
_entity_poly.pdbx_strand_id
1 'polypeptide(L)'
;MPRSRLRARCLLLVLLLGGCNFAPPYQQPVPPIAGTYSEPPVAGGRLATEVEWRNFFGDPQLKAYIAAALANNRDLWAASARIAQAEAQYRVQNAQRFPQVNGVAAASRQRFPTVAGPVTNNFFAAEGGVASFELDFWGRVANLSEAARRQYLASVDAQKAFRLSLIASVASTYYAVRSGEEGIALSERTLVTRRHVQEIARARLDAGVTSTVDYDQTAVLVTQAETQLASLRLTTEQQRHLLTTLVGGPVAGPLPPGRGTADAEQFAALDPGLPSALLMSRPDVRAAEEQLRAADANIGAVRATFFPTISLTAAFGYASPELSNLFTSASRNWTYGAAAALPLFDWGRRRALVAQAKGARDELVANYETAVQQAFRQVADGLTGRRELDEQIAAQERAVAAQRDLAETAELRYDSGVSIYLEVLDAERNLFTAEQQLIVLRAAALQNGVALYTALGGGEV
;
A
#
# COMPACT_ATOMS: atom_id res chain seq x y z
N MET A 1 63.04 -14.33 20.90
CA MET A 1 62.35 -13.33 20.01
C MET A 1 61.45 -13.98 18.94
N PRO A 2 60.43 -14.79 19.28
CA PRO A 2 59.43 -15.23 18.25
C PRO A 2 58.04 -14.65 18.42
N ARG A 3 57.71 -13.96 19.55
CA ARG A 3 56.35 -13.47 19.81
C ARG A 3 55.90 -12.23 19.01
N SER A 4 56.82 -11.40 18.52
CA SER A 4 56.55 -10.22 17.73
C SER A 4 56.13 -10.52 16.29
N ARG A 5 56.69 -11.57 15.68
CA ARG A 5 56.35 -12.00 14.30
C ARG A 5 54.97 -12.69 14.20
N LEU A 6 54.51 -13.34 15.27
CA LEU A 6 53.19 -13.96 15.32
C LEU A 6 52.09 -12.90 15.45
N ARG A 7 52.33 -11.85 16.28
CA ARG A 7 51.41 -10.71 16.43
C ARG A 7 51.30 -9.86 15.16
N ALA A 8 52.42 -9.64 14.44
CA ALA A 8 52.42 -8.94 13.16
C ALA A 8 51.67 -9.74 12.06
N ARG A 9 51.82 -11.06 12.04
CA ARG A 9 51.08 -11.96 11.11
C ARG A 9 49.58 -12.02 11.43
N CYS A 10 49.21 -12.04 12.71
CA CYS A 10 47.77 -11.95 13.11
C CYS A 10 47.18 -10.56 12.81
N LEU A 11 47.93 -9.46 12.97
CA LEU A 11 47.47 -8.12 12.59
C LEU A 11 47.30 -7.96 11.07
N LEU A 12 48.19 -8.55 10.27
CA LEU A 12 48.07 -8.55 8.81
C LEU A 12 46.86 -9.40 8.34
N LEU A 13 46.55 -10.51 9.01
CA LEU A 13 45.37 -11.31 8.72
C LEU A 13 44.04 -10.56 9.07
N VAL A 14 44.05 -9.77 10.14
CA VAL A 14 42.87 -8.97 10.56
C VAL A 14 42.64 -7.77 9.62
N LEU A 15 43.70 -7.18 9.06
CA LEU A 15 43.59 -6.12 8.05
C LEU A 15 43.08 -6.61 6.68
N LEU A 16 43.19 -7.90 6.36
CA LEU A 16 42.69 -8.52 5.16
C LEU A 16 41.19 -8.92 5.28
N LEU A 17 40.58 -8.85 6.45
CA LEU A 17 39.19 -9.13 6.72
C LEU A 17 38.24 -7.94 6.45
N GLY A 18 38.76 -6.77 6.13
CA GLY A 18 37.98 -5.65 5.60
C GLY A 18 37.64 -5.91 4.13
N GLY A 19 36.64 -6.74 3.86
CA GLY A 19 36.19 -7.04 2.48
C GLY A 19 35.92 -5.77 1.69
N CYS A 20 36.42 -5.70 0.44
CA CYS A 20 36.13 -4.61 -0.48
C CYS A 20 34.63 -4.61 -0.80
N ASN A 21 33.94 -3.53 -0.52
CA ASN A 21 32.56 -3.34 -0.94
C ASN A 21 32.50 -2.53 -2.23
N PHE A 22 31.96 -3.11 -3.31
CA PHE A 22 31.82 -2.46 -4.61
C PHE A 22 30.44 -1.85 -4.87
N ALA A 23 29.56 -1.84 -3.87
CA ALA A 23 28.29 -1.10 -3.97
C ALA A 23 28.61 0.40 -4.08
N PRO A 24 27.92 1.14 -4.95
CA PRO A 24 28.01 2.59 -4.96
C PRO A 24 27.52 3.14 -3.62
N PRO A 25 28.13 4.25 -3.11
CA PRO A 25 27.59 4.93 -1.94
C PRO A 25 26.16 5.42 -2.27
N TYR A 26 25.23 5.14 -1.36
CA TYR A 26 23.86 5.62 -1.54
C TYR A 26 23.83 7.15 -1.52
N GLN A 27 23.17 7.72 -2.51
CA GLN A 27 22.85 9.14 -2.58
C GLN A 27 21.35 9.27 -2.83
N GLN A 28 20.66 9.93 -1.91
CA GLN A 28 19.23 10.15 -2.05
C GLN A 28 19.00 11.06 -3.26
N PRO A 29 18.20 10.64 -4.25
CA PRO A 29 17.83 11.50 -5.37
C PRO A 29 17.11 12.74 -4.86
N VAL A 30 17.39 13.90 -5.47
CA VAL A 30 16.69 15.16 -5.17
C VAL A 30 15.48 15.24 -6.08
N PRO A 31 14.26 15.01 -5.57
CA PRO A 31 13.07 15.03 -6.42
C PRO A 31 12.73 16.45 -6.87
N PRO A 32 12.21 16.61 -8.09
CA PRO A 32 11.83 17.92 -8.64
C PRO A 32 10.46 18.35 -8.08
N ILE A 33 10.42 18.74 -6.79
CA ILE A 33 9.24 19.27 -6.10
C ILE A 33 9.50 20.68 -5.56
N ALA A 34 8.43 21.47 -5.37
CA ALA A 34 8.53 22.79 -4.74
C ALA A 34 8.92 22.67 -3.26
N GLY A 35 9.65 23.67 -2.75
CA GLY A 35 10.09 23.70 -1.35
C GLY A 35 9.01 24.03 -0.32
N THR A 36 7.84 24.52 -0.79
CA THR A 36 6.68 24.87 0.05
C THR A 36 5.39 24.52 -0.66
N TYR A 37 4.31 24.29 0.09
CA TYR A 37 2.95 24.24 -0.44
C TYR A 37 2.46 25.66 -0.75
N SER A 38 1.49 25.78 -1.64
CA SER A 38 0.86 27.05 -2.00
C SER A 38 -0.06 27.57 -0.88
N GLU A 39 -0.61 26.66 -0.07
CA GLU A 39 -1.52 26.99 1.01
C GLU A 39 -0.76 27.28 2.33
N PRO A 40 -1.23 28.28 3.12
CA PRO A 40 -0.59 28.59 4.39
C PRO A 40 -0.79 27.48 5.44
N PRO A 41 0.11 27.38 6.43
CA PRO A 41 -0.04 26.48 7.57
C PRO A 41 -1.35 26.75 8.33
N VAL A 42 -1.94 25.69 8.90
CA VAL A 42 -3.17 25.80 9.70
C VAL A 42 -2.83 26.18 11.14
N ALA A 43 -3.32 27.31 11.59
CA ALA A 43 -3.10 27.74 12.97
C ALA A 43 -3.69 26.71 13.97
N GLY A 44 -2.86 26.22 14.89
CA GLY A 44 -3.24 25.22 15.89
C GLY A 44 -3.38 23.79 15.37
N GLY A 45 -3.07 23.53 14.09
CA GLY A 45 -3.01 22.17 13.55
C GLY A 45 -1.84 21.38 14.12
N ARG A 46 -2.01 20.05 14.23
CA ARG A 46 -0.93 19.11 14.58
C ARG A 46 -0.42 18.44 13.31
N LEU A 47 0.86 18.06 13.28
CA LEU A 47 1.38 17.25 12.17
C LEU A 47 0.61 15.94 12.08
N ALA A 48 0.22 15.55 10.88
CA ALA A 48 -0.56 14.32 10.67
C ALA A 48 0.16 13.07 11.19
N THR A 49 1.50 13.08 11.18
CA THR A 49 2.35 12.00 11.73
C THR A 49 2.24 11.83 13.25
N GLU A 50 1.77 12.85 13.96
CA GLU A 50 1.57 12.84 15.42
C GLU A 50 0.12 12.52 15.82
N VAL A 51 -0.77 12.40 14.84
CA VAL A 51 -2.20 12.18 15.09
C VAL A 51 -2.58 10.77 14.61
N GLU A 52 -2.75 9.84 15.55
CA GLU A 52 -3.29 8.53 15.26
C GLU A 52 -4.69 8.62 14.64
N TRP A 53 -5.07 7.68 13.79
CA TRP A 53 -6.39 7.64 13.17
C TRP A 53 -7.55 7.66 14.18
N ARG A 54 -7.36 7.08 15.36
CA ARG A 54 -8.37 7.11 16.46
C ARG A 54 -8.65 8.52 16.98
N ASN A 55 -7.65 9.38 16.94
CA ASN A 55 -7.74 10.77 17.39
C ASN A 55 -8.10 11.70 16.22
N PHE A 56 -7.83 11.28 14.99
CA PHE A 56 -8.15 12.04 13.79
C PHE A 56 -9.65 11.98 13.47
N PHE A 57 -10.23 10.79 13.36
CA PHE A 57 -11.64 10.63 13.06
C PHE A 57 -12.50 10.90 14.31
N GLY A 58 -13.53 11.74 14.17
CA GLY A 58 -14.47 12.07 15.26
C GLY A 58 -15.64 11.08 15.39
N ASP A 59 -15.98 10.35 14.32
CA ASP A 59 -17.15 9.45 14.27
C ASP A 59 -16.86 8.11 14.96
N PRO A 60 -17.61 7.73 16.02
CA PRO A 60 -17.38 6.48 16.75
C PRO A 60 -17.74 5.24 15.94
N GLN A 61 -18.71 5.31 15.02
CA GLN A 61 -19.08 4.19 14.16
C GLN A 61 -17.99 3.92 13.12
N LEU A 62 -17.45 4.97 12.50
CA LEU A 62 -16.31 4.87 11.60
C LEU A 62 -15.10 4.24 12.28
N LYS A 63 -14.80 4.66 13.52
CA LYS A 63 -13.70 4.07 14.32
C LYS A 63 -13.89 2.57 14.52
N ALA A 64 -15.12 2.12 14.77
CA ALA A 64 -15.41 0.70 14.91
C ALA A 64 -15.18 -0.07 13.59
N TYR A 65 -15.60 0.49 12.45
CA TYR A 65 -15.34 -0.11 11.14
C TYR A 65 -13.83 -0.18 10.82
N ILE A 66 -13.08 0.89 11.08
CA ILE A 66 -11.62 0.91 10.85
C ILE A 66 -10.94 -0.13 11.76
N ALA A 67 -11.30 -0.20 13.05
CA ALA A 67 -10.74 -1.19 13.97
C ALA A 67 -11.01 -2.62 13.50
N ALA A 68 -12.24 -2.91 13.06
CA ALA A 68 -12.62 -4.22 12.53
C ALA A 68 -11.86 -4.55 11.22
N ALA A 69 -11.71 -3.58 10.32
CA ALA A 69 -10.95 -3.75 9.08
C ALA A 69 -9.47 -4.08 9.36
N LEU A 70 -8.85 -3.34 10.27
CA LEU A 70 -7.45 -3.59 10.64
C LEU A 70 -7.23 -4.95 11.30
N ALA A 71 -8.26 -5.52 11.94
CA ALA A 71 -8.20 -6.85 12.54
C ALA A 71 -8.50 -7.98 11.55
N ASN A 72 -9.41 -7.77 10.58
CA ASN A 72 -10.02 -8.87 9.83
C ASN A 72 -9.76 -8.81 8.31
N ASN A 73 -9.25 -7.69 7.77
CA ASN A 73 -9.06 -7.54 6.33
C ASN A 73 -8.06 -8.58 5.79
N ARG A 74 -8.47 -9.33 4.76
CA ARG A 74 -7.68 -10.43 4.19
C ARG A 74 -6.46 -9.96 3.40
N ASP A 75 -6.54 -8.80 2.76
CA ASP A 75 -5.41 -8.24 2.01
C ASP A 75 -4.32 -7.73 2.97
N LEU A 76 -4.70 -7.23 4.16
CA LEU A 76 -3.75 -6.86 5.21
C LEU A 76 -3.05 -8.12 5.77
N TRP A 77 -3.75 -9.23 5.94
CA TRP A 77 -3.14 -10.51 6.30
C TRP A 77 -2.18 -11.00 5.21
N ALA A 78 -2.58 -10.90 3.93
CA ALA A 78 -1.70 -11.24 2.81
C ALA A 78 -0.44 -10.35 2.78
N ALA A 79 -0.57 -9.05 3.05
CA ALA A 79 0.57 -8.14 3.17
C ALA A 79 1.51 -8.54 4.31
N SER A 80 0.96 -8.94 5.47
CA SER A 80 1.76 -9.45 6.61
C SER A 80 2.48 -10.77 6.26
N ALA A 81 1.83 -11.67 5.52
CA ALA A 81 2.45 -12.90 5.04
C ALA A 81 3.61 -12.63 4.05
N ARG A 82 3.49 -11.58 3.20
CA ARG A 82 4.58 -11.16 2.30
C ARG A 82 5.80 -10.65 3.07
N ILE A 83 5.62 -10.00 4.22
CA ILE A 83 6.73 -9.61 5.11
C ILE A 83 7.46 -10.86 5.61
N ALA A 84 6.72 -11.86 6.13
CA ALA A 84 7.32 -13.10 6.61
C ALA A 84 8.07 -13.84 5.49
N GLN A 85 7.53 -13.83 4.26
CA GLN A 85 8.18 -14.39 3.07
C GLN A 85 9.48 -13.64 2.74
N ALA A 86 9.46 -12.30 2.73
CA ALA A 86 10.63 -11.48 2.43
C ALA A 86 11.71 -11.63 3.52
N GLU A 87 11.31 -11.73 4.80
CA GLU A 87 12.23 -12.00 5.91
C GLU A 87 12.89 -13.37 5.77
N ALA A 88 12.11 -14.40 5.45
CA ALA A 88 12.64 -15.74 5.20
C ALA A 88 13.62 -15.74 4.02
N GLN A 89 13.31 -15.03 2.93
CA GLN A 89 14.21 -14.88 1.78
C GLN A 89 15.50 -14.16 2.16
N TYR A 90 15.43 -13.10 2.97
CA TYR A 90 16.63 -12.48 3.54
C TYR A 90 17.46 -13.47 4.37
N ARG A 91 16.81 -14.26 5.24
CA ARG A 91 17.52 -15.28 6.06
C ARG A 91 18.19 -16.34 5.19
N VAL A 92 17.51 -16.82 4.12
CA VAL A 92 18.08 -17.75 3.13
C VAL A 92 19.32 -17.13 2.47
N GLN A 93 19.24 -15.89 2.02
CA GLN A 93 20.36 -15.21 1.38
C GLN A 93 21.52 -14.96 2.38
N ASN A 94 21.19 -14.56 3.61
CA ASN A 94 22.19 -14.34 4.66
C ASN A 94 22.86 -15.64 5.11
N ALA A 95 22.18 -16.78 5.05
CA ALA A 95 22.76 -18.09 5.37
C ALA A 95 23.91 -18.47 4.43
N GLN A 96 23.96 -17.93 3.20
CA GLN A 96 25.07 -18.16 2.27
C GLN A 96 26.41 -17.56 2.75
N ARG A 97 26.38 -16.69 3.77
CA ARG A 97 27.58 -16.14 4.42
C ARG A 97 28.28 -17.15 5.37
N PHE A 98 27.66 -18.31 5.57
CA PHE A 98 28.15 -19.38 6.44
C PHE A 98 28.33 -20.68 5.64
N PRO A 99 29.30 -21.54 6.01
CA PRO A 99 29.48 -22.81 5.35
C PRO A 99 28.28 -23.73 5.57
N GLN A 100 27.79 -24.34 4.49
CA GLN A 100 26.76 -25.35 4.55
C GLN A 100 27.39 -26.73 4.73
N VAL A 101 27.05 -27.40 5.82
CA VAL A 101 27.52 -28.74 6.13
C VAL A 101 26.48 -29.75 5.68
N ASN A 102 26.88 -30.69 4.81
CA ASN A 102 26.02 -31.75 4.28
C ASN A 102 26.54 -33.12 4.72
N GLY A 103 25.63 -34.06 5.00
CA GLY A 103 25.94 -35.49 5.10
C GLY A 103 25.65 -36.16 3.76
N VAL A 104 26.58 -36.94 3.25
CA VAL A 104 26.45 -37.66 2.00
C VAL A 104 26.71 -39.15 2.26
N ALA A 105 25.79 -40.02 1.81
CA ALA A 105 26.01 -41.45 1.72
C ALA A 105 25.91 -41.85 0.25
N ALA A 106 26.92 -42.53 -0.26
CA ALA A 106 27.00 -42.96 -1.66
C ALA A 106 27.34 -44.41 -1.77
N ALA A 107 26.72 -45.10 -2.73
CA ALA A 107 27.07 -46.44 -3.13
C ALA A 107 27.07 -46.47 -4.66
N SER A 108 28.17 -46.89 -5.26
CA SER A 108 28.23 -47.04 -6.70
C SER A 108 29.00 -48.29 -7.10
N ARG A 109 28.64 -48.89 -8.22
CA ARG A 109 29.34 -49.98 -8.86
C ARG A 109 29.55 -49.63 -10.33
N GLN A 110 30.82 -49.54 -10.72
CA GLN A 110 31.18 -49.06 -12.06
C GLN A 110 32.11 -50.08 -12.74
N ARG A 111 31.92 -50.27 -14.03
CA ARG A 111 32.78 -51.15 -14.85
C ARG A 111 33.47 -50.29 -15.92
N PHE A 112 34.79 -50.27 -15.85
CA PHE A 112 35.63 -49.52 -16.78
C PHE A 112 36.37 -50.48 -17.72
N PRO A 113 36.42 -50.23 -19.02
CA PRO A 113 37.34 -50.90 -19.91
C PRO A 113 38.77 -50.47 -19.63
N THR A 114 39.69 -51.39 -19.45
CA THR A 114 41.14 -51.14 -19.36
C THR A 114 41.89 -51.94 -20.37
N VAL A 115 43.17 -51.60 -20.65
CA VAL A 115 44.02 -52.34 -21.60
C VAL A 115 44.22 -53.82 -21.19
N ALA A 116 44.14 -54.12 -19.90
CA ALA A 116 44.24 -55.43 -19.32
C ALA A 116 42.89 -56.18 -19.21
N GLY A 117 41.80 -55.62 -19.74
CA GLY A 117 40.41 -56.09 -19.62
C GLY A 117 39.54 -55.23 -18.71
N PRO A 118 38.20 -55.47 -18.71
CA PRO A 118 37.28 -54.68 -17.95
C PRO A 118 37.42 -54.92 -16.43
N VAL A 119 37.54 -53.84 -15.65
CA VAL A 119 37.60 -53.86 -14.19
C VAL A 119 36.28 -53.33 -13.63
N THR A 120 35.74 -54.01 -12.63
CA THR A 120 34.55 -53.58 -11.89
C THR A 120 34.93 -53.12 -10.51
N ASN A 121 34.66 -51.84 -10.15
CA ASN A 121 34.92 -51.26 -8.86
C ASN A 121 33.62 -50.94 -8.14
N ASN A 122 33.52 -51.28 -6.88
CA ASN A 122 32.51 -50.79 -5.98
C ASN A 122 33.07 -49.59 -5.19
N PHE A 123 32.22 -48.66 -4.84
CA PHE A 123 32.58 -47.56 -3.98
C PHE A 123 31.41 -47.28 -3.02
N PHE A 124 31.72 -47.27 -1.74
CA PHE A 124 30.80 -46.95 -0.67
C PHE A 124 31.42 -45.80 0.11
N ALA A 125 30.61 -44.76 0.40
CA ALA A 125 31.05 -43.64 1.20
C ALA A 125 29.96 -43.16 2.17
N ALA A 126 30.37 -42.69 3.34
CA ALA A 126 29.52 -42.00 4.31
C ALA A 126 30.36 -40.86 4.89
N GLU A 127 30.06 -39.65 4.42
CA GLU A 127 30.89 -38.46 4.69
C GLU A 127 30.04 -37.29 5.12
N GLY A 128 30.57 -36.44 6.00
CA GLY A 128 30.05 -35.11 6.33
C GLY A 128 31.03 -34.02 5.88
N GLY A 129 30.53 -32.94 5.30
CA GLY A 129 31.45 -31.92 4.85
C GLY A 129 30.82 -30.67 4.24
N VAL A 130 31.67 -29.77 3.84
CA VAL A 130 31.34 -28.52 3.13
C VAL A 130 31.70 -28.71 1.66
N ALA A 131 30.69 -28.79 0.80
CA ALA A 131 30.90 -29.04 -0.63
C ALA A 131 31.51 -27.83 -1.35
N SER A 132 31.12 -26.63 -0.98
CA SER A 132 31.69 -25.37 -1.45
C SER A 132 31.26 -24.24 -0.53
N PHE A 133 32.22 -23.48 0.00
CA PHE A 133 31.97 -22.26 0.78
C PHE A 133 32.77 -21.11 0.17
N GLU A 134 32.09 -20.09 -0.34
CA GLU A 134 32.72 -18.91 -0.92
C GLU A 134 33.23 -17.97 0.19
N LEU A 135 34.52 -17.67 0.16
CA LEU A 135 35.13 -16.61 0.99
C LEU A 135 34.83 -15.26 0.33
N ASP A 136 34.00 -14.47 0.96
CA ASP A 136 33.47 -13.21 0.40
C ASP A 136 34.42 -12.02 0.58
N PHE A 137 35.61 -12.09 -0.01
CA PHE A 137 36.59 -11.00 0.03
C PHE A 137 36.13 -9.75 -0.73
N TRP A 138 35.25 -9.93 -1.70
CA TRP A 138 34.80 -8.88 -2.62
C TRP A 138 33.39 -8.35 -2.30
N GLY A 139 32.79 -8.84 -1.25
CA GLY A 139 31.45 -8.42 -0.81
C GLY A 139 30.32 -8.89 -1.71
N ARG A 140 30.49 -9.91 -2.53
CA ARG A 140 29.43 -10.42 -3.39
C ARG A 140 28.24 -10.97 -2.59
N VAL A 141 28.51 -11.88 -1.67
CA VAL A 141 27.49 -12.52 -0.84
C VAL A 141 26.93 -11.51 0.18
N ALA A 142 27.79 -10.66 0.74
CA ALA A 142 27.39 -9.61 1.66
C ALA A 142 26.42 -8.61 0.99
N ASN A 143 26.71 -8.17 -0.25
CA ASN A 143 25.84 -7.27 -0.98
C ASN A 143 24.51 -7.93 -1.42
N LEU A 144 24.51 -9.21 -1.80
CA LEU A 144 23.27 -9.95 -2.06
C LEU A 144 22.40 -10.07 -0.79
N SER A 145 23.03 -10.32 0.36
CA SER A 145 22.34 -10.35 1.66
C SER A 145 21.78 -8.97 2.03
N GLU A 146 22.55 -7.89 1.80
CA GLU A 146 22.07 -6.53 2.03
C GLU A 146 20.92 -6.14 1.07
N ALA A 147 21.01 -6.52 -0.21
CA ALA A 147 19.92 -6.32 -1.15
C ALA A 147 18.61 -7.02 -0.69
N ALA A 148 18.72 -8.28 -0.26
CA ALA A 148 17.57 -9.01 0.29
C ALA A 148 17.04 -8.38 1.59
N ARG A 149 17.93 -7.87 2.46
CA ARG A 149 17.55 -7.14 3.67
C ARG A 149 16.77 -5.87 3.34
N ARG A 150 17.20 -5.10 2.34
CA ARG A 150 16.53 -3.88 1.90
C ARG A 150 15.15 -4.19 1.29
N GLN A 151 15.03 -5.28 0.52
CA GLN A 151 13.75 -5.75 0.02
C GLN A 151 12.79 -6.16 1.15
N TYR A 152 13.30 -6.79 2.21
CA TYR A 152 12.52 -7.06 3.41
C TYR A 152 12.01 -5.76 4.06
N LEU A 153 12.89 -4.76 4.26
CA LEU A 153 12.49 -3.47 4.82
C LEU A 153 11.47 -2.74 3.94
N ALA A 154 11.66 -2.78 2.60
CA ALA A 154 10.67 -2.25 1.66
C ALA A 154 9.30 -2.91 1.81
N SER A 155 9.25 -4.23 2.06
CA SER A 155 7.99 -4.94 2.29
C SER A 155 7.29 -4.53 3.60
N VAL A 156 8.06 -4.18 4.64
CA VAL A 156 7.53 -3.65 5.92
C VAL A 156 6.88 -2.29 5.70
N ASP A 157 7.58 -1.38 4.99
CA ASP A 157 7.03 -0.05 4.71
C ASP A 157 5.85 -0.12 3.72
N ALA A 158 5.87 -1.04 2.74
CA ALA A 158 4.74 -1.30 1.86
C ALA A 158 3.49 -1.78 2.61
N GLN A 159 3.64 -2.60 3.66
CA GLN A 159 2.51 -3.02 4.49
C GLN A 159 1.94 -1.85 5.30
N LYS A 160 2.79 -0.95 5.82
CA LYS A 160 2.34 0.28 6.49
C LYS A 160 1.57 1.19 5.53
N ALA A 161 2.07 1.36 4.28
CA ALA A 161 1.37 2.09 3.23
C ALA A 161 0.00 1.47 2.92
N PHE A 162 -0.07 0.15 2.82
CA PHE A 162 -1.32 -0.57 2.60
C PHE A 162 -2.30 -0.38 3.76
N ARG A 163 -1.83 -0.43 5.02
CA ARG A 163 -2.65 -0.19 6.20
C ARG A 163 -3.27 1.20 6.18
N LEU A 164 -2.50 2.23 5.84
CA LEU A 164 -2.98 3.60 5.72
C LEU A 164 -4.02 3.73 4.58
N SER A 165 -3.76 3.10 3.45
CA SER A 165 -4.70 3.02 2.32
C SER A 165 -6.00 2.30 2.68
N LEU A 166 -5.94 1.23 3.48
CA LEU A 166 -7.12 0.52 3.98
C LEU A 166 -7.98 1.43 4.87
N ILE A 167 -7.35 2.16 5.80
CA ILE A 167 -8.05 3.16 6.64
C ILE A 167 -8.78 4.18 5.77
N ALA A 168 -8.09 4.72 4.75
CA ALA A 168 -8.68 5.67 3.82
C ALA A 168 -9.85 5.08 3.02
N SER A 169 -9.70 3.86 2.52
CA SER A 169 -10.74 3.18 1.75
C SER A 169 -11.98 2.90 2.59
N VAL A 170 -11.80 2.43 3.84
CA VAL A 170 -12.91 2.23 4.79
C VAL A 170 -13.61 3.54 5.10
N ALA A 171 -12.86 4.61 5.41
CA ALA A 171 -13.43 5.91 5.74
C ALA A 171 -14.18 6.53 4.56
N SER A 172 -13.60 6.52 3.37
CA SER A 172 -14.25 7.07 2.16
C SER A 172 -15.51 6.30 1.79
N THR A 173 -15.48 4.96 1.88
CA THR A 173 -16.65 4.12 1.62
C THR A 173 -17.73 4.33 2.69
N TYR A 174 -17.35 4.47 3.95
CA TYR A 174 -18.27 4.79 5.04
C TYR A 174 -18.99 6.12 4.79
N TYR A 175 -18.27 7.18 4.44
CA TYR A 175 -18.89 8.48 4.13
C TYR A 175 -19.76 8.44 2.87
N ALA A 176 -19.43 7.60 1.89
CA ALA A 176 -20.28 7.36 0.74
C ALA A 176 -21.60 6.66 1.14
N VAL A 177 -21.57 5.70 2.07
CA VAL A 177 -22.78 5.09 2.64
C VAL A 177 -23.60 6.13 3.40
N ARG A 178 -23.01 6.96 4.26
CA ARG A 178 -23.71 8.00 5.03
C ARG A 178 -24.39 9.03 4.10
N SER A 179 -23.67 9.52 3.11
CA SER A 179 -24.22 10.42 2.09
C SER A 179 -25.39 9.77 1.32
N GLY A 180 -25.26 8.48 0.97
CA GLY A 180 -26.33 7.73 0.33
C GLY A 180 -27.57 7.59 1.21
N GLU A 181 -27.40 7.33 2.52
CA GLU A 181 -28.49 7.26 3.50
C GLU A 181 -29.23 8.61 3.63
N GLU A 182 -28.50 9.71 3.69
CA GLU A 182 -29.08 11.06 3.72
C GLU A 182 -29.83 11.38 2.42
N GLY A 183 -29.27 11.00 1.26
CA GLY A 183 -29.90 11.15 -0.04
C GLY A 183 -31.17 10.32 -0.17
N ILE A 184 -31.20 9.09 0.35
CA ILE A 184 -32.38 8.22 0.40
C ILE A 184 -33.46 8.88 1.28
N ALA A 185 -33.11 9.35 2.49
CA ALA A 185 -34.04 10.00 3.39
C ALA A 185 -34.64 11.29 2.80
N LEU A 186 -33.84 12.09 2.09
CA LEU A 186 -34.31 13.25 1.34
C LEU A 186 -35.30 12.85 0.24
N SER A 187 -34.91 11.85 -0.60
CA SER A 187 -35.74 11.40 -1.71
C SER A 187 -37.06 10.76 -1.25
N GLU A 188 -37.06 10.05 -0.12
CA GLU A 188 -38.30 9.49 0.46
C GLU A 188 -39.25 10.57 0.92
N ARG A 189 -38.78 11.60 1.61
CA ARG A 189 -39.60 12.75 2.01
C ARG A 189 -40.17 13.47 0.78
N THR A 190 -39.34 13.75 -0.22
CA THR A 190 -39.76 14.38 -1.47
C THR A 190 -40.79 13.54 -2.22
N LEU A 191 -40.62 12.22 -2.25
CA LEU A 191 -41.59 11.33 -2.89
C LEU A 191 -42.98 11.36 -2.21
N VAL A 192 -43.01 11.41 -0.87
CA VAL A 192 -44.27 11.54 -0.12
C VAL A 192 -44.97 12.85 -0.49
N THR A 193 -44.28 14.00 -0.50
CA THR A 193 -44.82 15.30 -0.90
C THR A 193 -45.35 15.25 -2.35
N ARG A 194 -44.54 14.76 -3.30
CA ARG A 194 -44.95 14.68 -4.73
C ARG A 194 -46.16 13.80 -4.96
N ARG A 195 -46.30 12.67 -4.24
CA ARG A 195 -47.48 11.80 -4.33
C ARG A 195 -48.74 12.50 -3.80
N HIS A 196 -48.61 13.19 -2.66
CA HIS A 196 -49.73 13.96 -2.13
C HIS A 196 -50.19 15.04 -3.10
N VAL A 197 -49.29 15.74 -3.72
CA VAL A 197 -49.57 16.73 -4.78
C VAL A 197 -50.24 16.09 -5.99
N GLN A 198 -49.77 14.92 -6.44
CA GLN A 198 -50.41 14.19 -7.54
C GLN A 198 -51.83 13.76 -7.21
N GLU A 199 -52.13 13.34 -5.98
CA GLU A 199 -53.51 13.04 -5.52
C GLU A 199 -54.43 14.29 -5.60
N ILE A 200 -53.93 15.46 -5.16
CA ILE A 200 -54.66 16.72 -5.29
C ILE A 200 -54.90 17.05 -6.77
N ALA A 201 -53.88 16.95 -7.61
CA ALA A 201 -54.02 17.22 -9.06
C ALA A 201 -55.01 16.26 -9.71
N ARG A 202 -55.06 15.01 -9.29
CA ARG A 202 -56.06 14.02 -9.77
C ARG A 202 -57.47 14.42 -9.38
N ALA A 203 -57.73 14.77 -8.13
CA ALA A 203 -59.01 15.20 -7.66
C ALA A 203 -59.51 16.47 -8.41
N ARG A 204 -58.62 17.41 -8.71
CA ARG A 204 -58.90 18.63 -9.48
C ARG A 204 -59.22 18.31 -10.96
N LEU A 205 -58.51 17.35 -11.57
CA LEU A 205 -58.78 16.92 -12.91
C LEU A 205 -60.17 16.24 -13.01
N ASP A 206 -60.50 15.37 -12.05
CA ASP A 206 -61.79 14.68 -11.98
C ASP A 206 -62.97 15.67 -11.74
N ALA A 207 -62.68 16.79 -11.04
CA ALA A 207 -63.63 17.89 -10.88
C ALA A 207 -63.68 18.86 -12.07
N GLY A 208 -62.86 18.68 -13.11
CA GLY A 208 -62.83 19.51 -14.31
C GLY A 208 -62.22 20.92 -14.10
N VAL A 209 -61.47 21.15 -13.01
CA VAL A 209 -60.88 22.46 -12.63
C VAL A 209 -59.41 22.60 -12.98
N THR A 210 -58.77 21.55 -13.54
CA THR A 210 -57.40 21.58 -14.05
C THR A 210 -57.27 20.78 -15.34
N SER A 211 -56.13 20.92 -16.03
CA SER A 211 -55.85 20.25 -17.30
C SER A 211 -55.19 18.88 -17.09
N THR A 212 -55.31 17.97 -18.10
CA THR A 212 -54.55 16.73 -18.14
C THR A 212 -53.04 16.99 -18.11
N VAL A 213 -52.59 18.09 -18.74
CA VAL A 213 -51.18 18.49 -18.76
C VAL A 213 -50.64 18.73 -17.36
N ASP A 214 -51.41 19.44 -16.51
CA ASP A 214 -51.00 19.72 -15.13
C ASP A 214 -50.90 18.42 -14.32
N TYR A 215 -51.84 17.49 -14.48
CA TYR A 215 -51.77 16.18 -13.85
C TYR A 215 -50.56 15.36 -14.32
N ASP A 216 -50.34 15.29 -15.64
CA ASP A 216 -49.20 14.55 -16.20
C ASP A 216 -47.85 15.10 -15.76
N GLN A 217 -47.71 16.43 -15.56
CA GLN A 217 -46.51 17.04 -15.00
C GLN A 217 -46.22 16.53 -13.56
N THR A 218 -47.25 16.40 -12.72
CA THR A 218 -47.09 15.83 -11.38
C THR A 218 -46.71 14.35 -11.44
N ALA A 219 -47.29 13.57 -12.36
CA ALA A 219 -46.95 12.16 -12.56
C ALA A 219 -45.46 11.97 -12.98
N VAL A 220 -44.96 12.84 -13.87
CA VAL A 220 -43.53 12.84 -14.27
C VAL A 220 -42.63 13.08 -13.06
N LEU A 221 -42.96 14.03 -12.18
CA LEU A 221 -42.13 14.32 -10.98
C LEU A 221 -42.15 13.15 -9.98
N VAL A 222 -43.24 12.44 -9.81
CA VAL A 222 -43.33 11.25 -8.97
C VAL A 222 -42.42 10.15 -9.52
N THR A 223 -42.56 9.84 -10.84
CA THR A 223 -41.75 8.78 -11.46
C THR A 223 -40.23 9.11 -11.46
N GLN A 224 -39.87 10.38 -11.61
CA GLN A 224 -38.49 10.83 -11.47
C GLN A 224 -37.96 10.59 -10.04
N ALA A 225 -38.77 10.93 -9.01
CA ALA A 225 -38.37 10.69 -7.61
C ALA A 225 -38.25 9.21 -7.30
N GLU A 226 -39.14 8.36 -7.82
CA GLU A 226 -39.05 6.90 -7.66
C GLU A 226 -37.79 6.33 -8.31
N THR A 227 -37.50 6.77 -9.54
CA THR A 227 -36.25 6.36 -10.23
C THR A 227 -35.00 6.76 -9.47
N GLN A 228 -34.96 8.01 -8.99
CA GLN A 228 -33.84 8.53 -8.21
C GLN A 228 -33.64 7.76 -6.89
N LEU A 229 -34.76 7.50 -6.17
CA LEU A 229 -34.73 6.72 -4.93
C LEU A 229 -34.22 5.29 -5.16
N ALA A 230 -34.67 4.62 -6.22
CA ALA A 230 -34.21 3.30 -6.58
C ALA A 230 -32.71 3.28 -6.91
N SER A 231 -32.22 4.29 -7.64
CA SER A 231 -30.80 4.46 -7.97
C SER A 231 -29.94 4.68 -6.70
N LEU A 232 -30.39 5.55 -5.80
CA LEU A 232 -29.70 5.81 -4.53
C LEU A 232 -29.65 4.55 -3.64
N ARG A 233 -30.74 3.82 -3.54
CA ARG A 233 -30.78 2.55 -2.79
C ARG A 233 -29.79 1.55 -3.37
N LEU A 234 -29.77 1.37 -4.70
CA LEU A 234 -28.81 0.47 -5.37
C LEU A 234 -27.37 0.86 -5.06
N THR A 235 -27.00 2.12 -5.28
CA THR A 235 -25.62 2.57 -5.07
C THR A 235 -25.21 2.50 -3.60
N THR A 236 -26.10 2.84 -2.67
CA THR A 236 -25.82 2.76 -1.22
C THR A 236 -25.62 1.32 -0.77
N GLU A 237 -26.42 0.35 -1.25
CA GLU A 237 -26.22 -1.07 -0.95
C GLU A 237 -24.90 -1.59 -1.53
N GLN A 238 -24.52 -1.18 -2.74
CA GLN A 238 -23.22 -1.54 -3.31
C GLN A 238 -22.07 -1.01 -2.44
N GLN A 239 -22.16 0.22 -1.92
CA GLN A 239 -21.16 0.77 -0.99
C GLN A 239 -21.15 0.01 0.35
N ARG A 240 -22.29 -0.45 0.87
CA ARG A 240 -22.34 -1.30 2.06
C ARG A 240 -21.67 -2.66 1.83
N HIS A 241 -21.87 -3.27 0.68
CA HIS A 241 -21.21 -4.51 0.31
C HIS A 241 -19.68 -4.32 0.22
N LEU A 242 -19.23 -3.21 -0.40
CA LEU A 242 -17.83 -2.85 -0.47
C LEU A 242 -17.24 -2.64 0.95
N LEU A 243 -17.95 -1.89 1.82
CA LEU A 243 -17.52 -1.67 3.20
C LEU A 243 -17.37 -3.00 3.97
N THR A 244 -18.33 -3.92 3.80
CA THR A 244 -18.26 -5.26 4.39
C THR A 244 -17.04 -6.04 3.90
N THR A 245 -16.71 -5.93 2.61
CA THR A 245 -15.53 -6.57 2.03
C THR A 245 -14.23 -5.97 2.58
N LEU A 246 -14.15 -4.64 2.67
CA LEU A 246 -13.00 -3.94 3.24
C LEU A 246 -12.78 -4.29 4.72
N VAL A 247 -13.86 -4.46 5.47
CA VAL A 247 -13.82 -4.88 6.88
C VAL A 247 -13.42 -6.35 7.03
N GLY A 248 -13.60 -7.17 5.98
CA GLY A 248 -13.31 -8.61 5.99
C GLY A 248 -14.45 -9.47 6.50
N GLY A 249 -15.67 -8.92 6.56
CA GLY A 249 -16.90 -9.59 6.97
C GLY A 249 -17.83 -8.68 7.79
N PRO A 250 -18.99 -9.19 8.26
CA PRO A 250 -19.88 -8.44 9.11
C PRO A 250 -19.22 -8.09 10.45
N VAL A 251 -19.42 -6.85 10.91
CA VAL A 251 -18.92 -6.41 12.22
C VAL A 251 -19.73 -7.09 13.33
N ALA A 252 -19.04 -7.72 14.27
CA ALA A 252 -19.70 -8.40 15.39
C ALA A 252 -20.19 -7.40 16.45
N GLY A 253 -21.44 -7.56 16.87
CA GLY A 253 -22.06 -6.77 17.95
C GLY A 253 -22.70 -5.45 17.46
N PRO A 254 -23.33 -4.70 18.37
CA PRO A 254 -23.97 -3.44 18.05
C PRO A 254 -22.95 -2.36 17.76
N LEU A 255 -23.12 -1.67 16.64
CA LEU A 255 -22.31 -0.51 16.26
C LEU A 255 -22.79 0.72 17.05
N PRO A 256 -21.88 1.60 17.48
CA PRO A 256 -22.26 2.89 18.03
C PRO A 256 -22.97 3.75 16.95
N PRO A 257 -23.77 4.77 17.35
CA PRO A 257 -24.40 5.65 16.39
C PRO A 257 -23.35 6.42 15.60
N GLY A 258 -23.55 6.52 14.28
CA GLY A 258 -22.71 7.30 13.39
C GLY A 258 -23.13 8.76 13.39
N ARG A 259 -22.20 9.63 12.99
CA ARG A 259 -22.44 11.08 12.81
C ARG A 259 -23.05 11.37 11.43
N GLY A 260 -23.82 12.45 11.31
CA GLY A 260 -24.29 12.96 10.03
C GLY A 260 -23.17 13.64 9.24
N THR A 261 -23.34 13.79 7.92
CA THR A 261 -22.32 14.45 7.08
C THR A 261 -22.16 15.94 7.39
N ALA A 262 -23.17 16.55 8.04
CA ALA A 262 -23.19 17.96 8.45
C ALA A 262 -22.51 18.24 9.80
N ASP A 263 -22.14 17.21 10.57
CA ASP A 263 -21.59 17.39 11.91
C ASP A 263 -20.20 18.03 11.85
N ALA A 264 -19.97 19.07 12.67
CA ALA A 264 -18.76 19.89 12.61
C ALA A 264 -17.48 19.19 13.10
N GLU A 265 -17.59 18.18 13.96
CA GLU A 265 -16.45 17.51 14.60
C GLU A 265 -16.07 16.18 13.91
N GLN A 266 -15.90 16.22 12.58
CA GLN A 266 -15.55 15.03 11.83
C GLN A 266 -14.05 14.67 11.93
N PHE A 267 -13.18 15.68 11.96
CA PHE A 267 -11.73 15.52 11.92
C PHE A 267 -11.02 16.46 12.90
N ALA A 268 -9.87 15.99 13.42
CA ALA A 268 -8.91 16.87 14.08
C ALA A 268 -8.21 17.78 13.06
N ALA A 269 -7.89 19.01 13.46
CA ALA A 269 -7.17 19.94 12.61
C ALA A 269 -5.75 19.46 12.33
N LEU A 270 -5.35 19.43 11.05
CA LEU A 270 -4.03 19.01 10.60
C LEU A 270 -3.23 20.19 10.04
N ASP A 271 -1.94 20.23 10.41
CA ASP A 271 -0.93 21.06 9.77
C ASP A 271 -0.23 20.23 8.67
N PRO A 272 -0.12 20.72 7.43
CA PRO A 272 0.56 20.02 6.36
C PRO A 272 2.08 19.88 6.58
N GLY A 273 2.70 20.70 7.42
CA GLY A 273 4.14 20.71 7.62
C GLY A 273 4.92 21.15 6.38
N LEU A 274 6.19 20.77 6.28
CA LEU A 274 7.04 21.04 5.13
C LEU A 274 7.01 19.89 4.12
N PRO A 275 7.10 20.16 2.80
CA PRO A 275 7.19 19.12 1.78
C PRO A 275 8.31 18.10 2.02
N SER A 276 9.46 18.54 2.53
CA SER A 276 10.58 17.65 2.86
C SER A 276 10.25 16.65 3.97
N ALA A 277 9.31 16.93 4.86
CA ALA A 277 8.87 16.02 5.90
C ALA A 277 8.13 14.80 5.33
N LEU A 278 7.47 14.93 4.16
CA LEU A 278 6.81 13.82 3.47
C LEU A 278 7.79 12.70 3.10
N LEU A 279 9.03 13.05 2.75
CA LEU A 279 10.05 12.06 2.38
C LEU A 279 10.36 11.09 3.53
N MET A 280 10.22 11.57 4.76
CA MET A 280 10.50 10.77 5.96
C MET A 280 9.25 10.12 6.55
N SER A 281 8.07 10.72 6.36
CA SER A 281 6.84 10.29 7.01
C SER A 281 6.05 9.26 6.21
N ARG A 282 6.08 9.32 4.87
CA ARG A 282 5.26 8.44 4.02
C ARG A 282 5.86 7.06 3.85
N PRO A 283 5.12 6.00 4.22
CA PRO A 283 5.62 4.63 4.08
C PRO A 283 5.84 4.18 2.64
N ASP A 284 5.04 4.65 1.67
CA ASP A 284 5.19 4.33 0.25
C ASP A 284 6.48 4.93 -0.35
N VAL A 285 6.84 6.15 0.03
CA VAL A 285 8.10 6.79 -0.36
C VAL A 285 9.29 6.04 0.24
N ARG A 286 9.20 5.66 1.52
CA ARG A 286 10.23 4.87 2.21
C ARG A 286 10.42 3.49 1.58
N ALA A 287 9.31 2.83 1.20
CA ALA A 287 9.39 1.54 0.51
C ALA A 287 10.13 1.66 -0.84
N ALA A 288 9.86 2.72 -1.62
CA ALA A 288 10.57 2.99 -2.87
C ALA A 288 12.07 3.29 -2.63
N GLU A 289 12.41 4.02 -1.56
CA GLU A 289 13.78 4.29 -1.17
C GLU A 289 14.55 3.01 -0.79
N GLU A 290 13.94 2.11 -0.01
CA GLU A 290 14.56 0.84 0.36
C GLU A 290 14.76 -0.08 -0.87
N GLN A 291 13.86 -0.04 -1.86
CA GLN A 291 14.06 -0.73 -3.14
C GLN A 291 15.26 -0.18 -3.92
N LEU A 292 15.43 1.13 -3.95
CA LEU A 292 16.59 1.78 -4.58
C LEU A 292 17.90 1.38 -3.88
N ARG A 293 17.91 1.36 -2.56
CA ARG A 293 19.08 0.89 -1.77
C ARG A 293 19.39 -0.59 -2.03
N ALA A 294 18.36 -1.42 -2.24
CA ALA A 294 18.55 -2.81 -2.63
C ALA A 294 19.25 -2.93 -4.00
N ALA A 295 18.88 -2.08 -4.97
CA ALA A 295 19.52 -2.05 -6.28
C ALA A 295 20.99 -1.60 -6.21
N ASP A 296 21.32 -0.61 -5.38
CA ASP A 296 22.72 -0.20 -5.16
C ASP A 296 23.55 -1.35 -4.58
N ALA A 297 23.02 -2.10 -3.61
CA ALA A 297 23.68 -3.29 -3.09
C ALA A 297 23.86 -4.36 -4.18
N ASN A 298 22.82 -4.58 -5.02
CA ASN A 298 22.92 -5.54 -6.12
C ASN A 298 24.00 -5.17 -7.15
N ILE A 299 24.17 -3.88 -7.48
CA ILE A 299 25.29 -3.41 -8.30
C ILE A 299 26.63 -3.82 -7.70
N GLY A 300 26.79 -3.70 -6.37
CA GLY A 300 27.98 -4.15 -5.65
C GLY A 300 28.24 -5.64 -5.85
N ALA A 301 27.21 -6.46 -5.69
CA ALA A 301 27.29 -7.90 -5.90
C ALA A 301 27.69 -8.27 -7.34
N VAL A 302 27.11 -7.60 -8.34
CA VAL A 302 27.43 -7.87 -9.74
C VAL A 302 28.85 -7.40 -10.09
N ARG A 303 29.31 -6.25 -9.56
CA ARG A 303 30.70 -5.78 -9.74
C ARG A 303 31.71 -6.76 -9.13
N ALA A 304 31.40 -7.40 -8.01
CA ALA A 304 32.24 -8.37 -7.36
C ALA A 304 32.55 -9.58 -8.26
N THR A 305 31.68 -9.91 -9.25
CA THR A 305 31.89 -11.02 -10.20
C THR A 305 33.09 -10.79 -11.14
N PHE A 306 33.65 -9.59 -11.23
CA PHE A 306 34.89 -9.35 -11.98
C PHE A 306 36.13 -9.86 -11.28
N PHE A 307 36.04 -10.21 -10.01
CA PHE A 307 37.14 -10.70 -9.20
C PHE A 307 37.08 -12.22 -9.03
N PRO A 308 38.19 -12.87 -8.63
CA PRO A 308 38.22 -14.31 -8.43
C PRO A 308 37.22 -14.74 -7.34
N THR A 309 36.43 -15.77 -7.60
CA THR A 309 35.71 -16.49 -6.54
C THR A 309 36.67 -17.44 -5.85
N ILE A 310 36.77 -17.34 -4.52
CA ILE A 310 37.61 -18.21 -3.69
C ILE A 310 36.66 -19.11 -2.89
N SER A 311 36.74 -20.42 -3.14
CA SER A 311 35.90 -21.39 -2.44
C SER A 311 36.74 -22.36 -1.62
N LEU A 312 36.19 -22.73 -0.46
CA LEU A 312 36.73 -23.77 0.41
C LEU A 312 35.84 -25.02 0.32
N THR A 313 36.46 -26.17 0.30
CA THR A 313 35.84 -27.49 0.41
C THR A 313 36.45 -28.28 1.56
N ALA A 314 35.64 -29.05 2.27
CA ALA A 314 36.13 -29.95 3.30
C ALA A 314 35.17 -31.14 3.42
N ALA A 315 35.71 -32.37 3.52
CA ALA A 315 34.92 -33.53 3.83
C ALA A 315 35.69 -34.41 4.83
N PHE A 316 34.95 -35.06 5.70
CA PHE A 316 35.45 -36.06 6.65
C PHE A 316 34.43 -37.20 6.77
N GLY A 317 34.92 -38.45 6.75
CA GLY A 317 34.05 -39.60 6.85
C GLY A 317 34.77 -40.91 6.61
N TYR A 318 34.11 -41.79 5.91
CA TYR A 318 34.55 -43.15 5.59
C TYR A 318 34.33 -43.46 4.11
N ALA A 319 35.27 -44.08 3.46
CA ALA A 319 35.16 -44.58 2.08
C ALA A 319 35.81 -45.96 1.95
N SER A 320 35.13 -46.90 1.28
CA SER A 320 35.60 -48.27 1.15
C SER A 320 35.09 -48.92 -0.15
N PRO A 321 35.85 -49.83 -0.78
CA PRO A 321 35.35 -50.66 -1.88
C PRO A 321 34.37 -51.77 -1.39
N GLU A 322 34.34 -52.05 -0.09
CA GLU A 322 33.47 -53.07 0.51
C GLU A 322 32.58 -52.45 1.59
N LEU A 323 31.28 -52.76 1.55
CA LEU A 323 30.32 -52.25 2.51
C LEU A 323 30.61 -52.70 3.95
N SER A 324 31.07 -53.98 4.11
CA SER A 324 31.43 -54.57 5.39
C SER A 324 32.54 -53.81 6.14
N ASN A 325 33.43 -53.15 5.39
CA ASN A 325 34.60 -52.47 5.91
C ASN A 325 34.41 -50.94 5.99
N LEU A 326 33.23 -50.43 5.63
CA LEU A 326 33.00 -48.99 5.51
C LEU A 326 33.31 -48.22 6.82
N PHE A 327 32.89 -48.72 7.97
CA PHE A 327 33.06 -48.01 9.24
C PHE A 327 34.26 -48.46 10.05
N THR A 328 35.29 -49.03 9.41
CA THR A 328 36.57 -49.37 10.05
C THR A 328 37.51 -48.15 10.14
N SER A 329 38.46 -48.21 11.02
CA SER A 329 39.48 -47.17 11.14
C SER A 329 40.33 -47.00 9.87
N ALA A 330 40.51 -48.08 9.11
CA ALA A 330 41.26 -48.08 7.84
C ALA A 330 40.49 -47.38 6.69
N SER A 331 39.17 -47.24 6.79
CA SER A 331 38.31 -46.56 5.79
C SER A 331 38.11 -45.09 6.07
N ARG A 332 38.75 -44.53 7.12
CA ARG A 332 38.68 -43.08 7.40
C ARG A 332 39.21 -42.28 6.23
N ASN A 333 38.43 -41.34 5.78
CA ASN A 333 38.78 -40.43 4.70
C ASN A 333 38.54 -38.97 5.13
N TRP A 334 39.47 -38.09 4.75
CA TRP A 334 39.27 -36.63 4.89
C TRP A 334 39.94 -35.92 3.72
N THR A 335 39.30 -34.84 3.31
CA THR A 335 39.82 -33.95 2.29
C THR A 335 39.51 -32.52 2.67
N TYR A 336 40.41 -31.61 2.36
CA TYR A 336 40.15 -30.18 2.37
C TYR A 336 40.87 -29.54 1.18
N GLY A 337 40.29 -28.47 0.67
CA GLY A 337 40.84 -27.76 -0.48
C GLY A 337 40.38 -26.32 -0.54
N ALA A 338 41.15 -25.52 -1.25
CA ALA A 338 40.77 -24.18 -1.64
C ALA A 338 40.94 -24.06 -3.15
N ALA A 339 39.99 -23.43 -3.79
CA ALA A 339 40.01 -23.17 -5.24
C ALA A 339 39.76 -21.69 -5.49
N ALA A 340 40.51 -21.11 -6.42
CA ALA A 340 40.24 -19.76 -6.94
C ALA A 340 39.91 -19.85 -8.43
N ALA A 341 38.78 -19.29 -8.82
CA ALA A 341 38.32 -19.27 -10.21
C ALA A 341 38.11 -17.84 -10.68
N LEU A 342 38.82 -17.43 -11.72
CA LEU A 342 38.66 -16.13 -12.38
C LEU A 342 38.33 -16.35 -13.84
N PRO A 343 37.12 -15.99 -14.32
CA PRO A 343 36.80 -16.02 -15.74
C PRO A 343 37.60 -14.94 -16.48
N LEU A 344 38.54 -15.35 -17.32
CA LEU A 344 39.39 -14.42 -18.09
C LEU A 344 38.68 -13.86 -19.33
N PHE A 345 37.80 -14.64 -19.93
CA PHE A 345 37.08 -14.29 -21.13
C PHE A 345 35.64 -14.81 -21.08
N ASP A 346 34.65 -13.92 -21.23
CA ASP A 346 33.22 -14.21 -21.09
C ASP A 346 32.34 -13.52 -22.15
N TRP A 347 32.93 -13.09 -23.26
CA TRP A 347 32.25 -12.40 -24.36
C TRP A 347 31.45 -11.16 -23.93
N GLY A 348 31.85 -10.49 -22.86
CA GLY A 348 31.22 -9.28 -22.34
C GLY A 348 30.03 -9.53 -21.40
N ARG A 349 29.76 -10.80 -21.01
CA ARG A 349 28.63 -11.15 -20.12
C ARG A 349 28.63 -10.33 -18.83
N ARG A 350 29.75 -10.23 -18.12
CA ARG A 350 29.82 -9.46 -16.86
C ARG A 350 29.58 -7.96 -17.04
N ARG A 351 30.07 -7.39 -18.17
CA ARG A 351 29.78 -5.98 -18.52
C ARG A 351 28.28 -5.77 -18.75
N ALA A 352 27.63 -6.69 -19.45
CA ALA A 352 26.20 -6.65 -19.70
C ALA A 352 25.40 -6.79 -18.39
N LEU A 353 25.80 -7.68 -17.46
CA LEU A 353 25.16 -7.79 -16.14
C LEU A 353 25.28 -6.50 -15.32
N VAL A 354 26.43 -5.82 -15.35
CA VAL A 354 26.56 -4.51 -14.67
C VAL A 354 25.68 -3.45 -15.35
N ALA A 355 25.62 -3.43 -16.67
CA ALA A 355 24.74 -2.52 -17.40
C ALA A 355 23.27 -2.77 -17.06
N GLN A 356 22.84 -4.03 -16.99
CA GLN A 356 21.51 -4.44 -16.55
C GLN A 356 21.19 -3.96 -15.13
N ALA A 357 22.12 -4.20 -14.18
CA ALA A 357 21.93 -3.76 -12.79
C ALA A 357 21.84 -2.23 -12.65
N LYS A 358 22.62 -1.48 -13.46
CA LYS A 358 22.53 -0.02 -13.51
C LYS A 358 21.20 0.45 -14.10
N GLY A 359 20.74 -0.15 -15.21
CA GLY A 359 19.46 0.17 -15.81
C GLY A 359 18.28 -0.09 -14.82
N ALA A 360 18.33 -1.21 -14.08
CA ALA A 360 17.35 -1.49 -13.03
C ALA A 360 17.40 -0.45 -11.89
N ARG A 361 18.59 0.03 -11.50
CA ARG A 361 18.70 1.12 -10.54
C ARG A 361 18.11 2.43 -11.06
N ASP A 362 18.39 2.78 -12.30
CA ASP A 362 17.89 4.03 -12.92
C ASP A 362 16.34 4.02 -13.04
N GLU A 363 15.74 2.86 -13.31
CA GLU A 363 14.29 2.64 -13.20
C GLU A 363 13.77 2.93 -11.78
N LEU A 364 14.45 2.41 -10.75
CA LEU A 364 14.04 2.61 -9.36
C LEU A 364 14.27 4.06 -8.87
N VAL A 365 15.22 4.79 -9.45
CA VAL A 365 15.34 6.24 -9.22
C VAL A 365 14.10 6.96 -9.74
N ALA A 366 13.69 6.69 -10.99
CA ALA A 366 12.50 7.28 -11.58
C ALA A 366 11.21 6.90 -10.78
N ASN A 367 11.11 5.67 -10.31
CA ASN A 367 10.00 5.22 -9.47
C ASN A 367 9.95 5.95 -8.12
N TYR A 368 11.11 6.17 -7.47
CA TYR A 368 11.23 6.96 -6.25
C TYR A 368 10.79 8.41 -6.47
N GLU A 369 11.32 9.06 -7.51
CA GLU A 369 10.95 10.44 -7.87
C GLU A 369 9.44 10.56 -8.17
N THR A 370 8.87 9.59 -8.87
CA THR A 370 7.43 9.52 -9.16
C THR A 370 6.62 9.39 -7.86
N ALA A 371 7.04 8.54 -6.92
CA ALA A 371 6.37 8.39 -5.63
C ALA A 371 6.36 9.72 -4.85
N VAL A 372 7.48 10.44 -4.84
CA VAL A 372 7.60 11.75 -4.18
C VAL A 372 6.72 12.80 -4.86
N GLN A 373 6.72 12.87 -6.19
CA GLN A 373 5.87 13.80 -6.95
C GLN A 373 4.38 13.54 -6.70
N GLN A 374 3.97 12.27 -6.66
CA GLN A 374 2.59 11.88 -6.35
C GLN A 374 2.22 12.25 -4.92
N ALA A 375 3.12 12.04 -3.96
CA ALA A 375 2.92 12.42 -2.57
C ALA A 375 2.71 13.93 -2.44
N PHE A 376 3.58 14.72 -3.06
CA PHE A 376 3.46 16.18 -3.07
C PHE A 376 2.14 16.65 -3.71
N ARG A 377 1.78 16.10 -4.88
CA ARG A 377 0.52 16.41 -5.58
C ARG A 377 -0.69 16.10 -4.71
N GLN A 378 -0.74 14.93 -4.07
CA GLN A 378 -1.87 14.52 -3.23
C GLN A 378 -2.08 15.49 -2.05
N VAL A 379 -1.01 15.98 -1.44
CA VAL A 379 -1.13 16.99 -0.37
C VAL A 379 -1.63 18.32 -0.94
N ALA A 380 -1.06 18.78 -2.04
CA ALA A 380 -1.48 20.03 -2.68
C ALA A 380 -2.97 19.98 -3.10
N ASP A 381 -3.38 18.88 -3.74
CA ASP A 381 -4.78 18.63 -4.13
C ASP A 381 -5.71 18.64 -2.89
N GLY A 382 -5.29 17.98 -1.80
CA GLY A 382 -6.06 17.90 -0.56
C GLY A 382 -6.21 19.26 0.14
N LEU A 383 -5.16 20.08 0.15
CA LEU A 383 -5.20 21.43 0.74
C LEU A 383 -6.09 22.38 -0.06
N THR A 384 -5.92 22.38 -1.39
CA THR A 384 -6.79 23.17 -2.29
C THR A 384 -8.24 22.69 -2.17
N GLY A 385 -8.45 21.34 -2.17
CA GLY A 385 -9.78 20.77 -2.02
C GLY A 385 -10.45 21.19 -0.71
N ARG A 386 -9.74 21.25 0.40
CA ARG A 386 -10.29 21.73 1.68
C ARG A 386 -10.83 23.16 1.56
N ARG A 387 -10.02 24.10 1.05
CA ARG A 387 -10.45 25.49 0.90
C ARG A 387 -11.65 25.64 -0.03
N GLU A 388 -11.54 25.07 -1.22
CA GLU A 388 -12.58 25.22 -2.26
C GLU A 388 -13.90 24.54 -1.90
N LEU A 389 -13.84 23.38 -1.23
CA LEU A 389 -15.05 22.68 -0.79
C LEU A 389 -15.74 23.41 0.37
N ASP A 390 -14.98 24.01 1.30
CA ASP A 390 -15.56 24.83 2.37
C ASP A 390 -16.31 26.04 1.78
N GLU A 391 -15.73 26.72 0.79
CA GLU A 391 -16.38 27.84 0.08
C GLU A 391 -17.62 27.37 -0.70
N GLN A 392 -17.54 26.23 -1.40
CA GLN A 392 -18.66 25.67 -2.15
C GLN A 392 -19.81 25.26 -1.21
N ILE A 393 -19.52 24.63 -0.07
CA ILE A 393 -20.54 24.26 0.92
C ILE A 393 -21.23 25.50 1.46
N ALA A 394 -20.47 26.52 1.87
CA ALA A 394 -21.03 27.77 2.37
C ALA A 394 -21.92 28.50 1.33
N ALA A 395 -21.55 28.46 0.05
CA ALA A 395 -22.36 29.00 -1.04
C ALA A 395 -23.61 28.16 -1.26
N GLN A 396 -23.49 26.83 -1.27
CA GLN A 396 -24.63 25.92 -1.47
C GLN A 396 -25.62 25.96 -0.31
N GLU A 397 -25.17 26.15 0.93
CA GLU A 397 -26.06 26.34 2.08
C GLU A 397 -26.92 27.60 1.94
N ARG A 398 -26.32 28.70 1.46
CA ARG A 398 -27.10 29.91 1.13
C ARG A 398 -28.09 29.69 0.00
N ALA A 399 -27.69 28.91 -1.02
CA ALA A 399 -28.58 28.55 -2.13
C ALA A 399 -29.78 27.71 -1.65
N VAL A 400 -29.52 26.71 -0.80
CA VAL A 400 -30.59 25.88 -0.20
C VAL A 400 -31.56 26.74 0.63
N ALA A 401 -31.04 27.66 1.44
CA ALA A 401 -31.90 28.58 2.21
C ALA A 401 -32.80 29.44 1.30
N ALA A 402 -32.22 30.06 0.27
CA ALA A 402 -32.96 30.85 -0.70
C ALA A 402 -34.00 30.03 -1.50
N GLN A 403 -33.65 28.81 -1.89
CA GLN A 403 -34.61 27.94 -2.60
C GLN A 403 -35.75 27.47 -1.68
N ARG A 404 -35.50 27.29 -0.39
CA ARG A 404 -36.51 26.94 0.60
C ARG A 404 -37.51 28.09 0.78
N ASP A 405 -37.01 29.31 0.96
CA ASP A 405 -37.86 30.52 1.05
C ASP A 405 -38.69 30.71 -0.21
N LEU A 406 -38.13 30.43 -1.40
CA LEU A 406 -38.85 30.47 -2.67
C LEU A 406 -39.95 29.42 -2.73
N ALA A 407 -39.68 28.17 -2.33
CA ALA A 407 -40.64 27.08 -2.34
C ALA A 407 -41.82 27.39 -1.38
N GLU A 408 -41.52 27.83 -0.15
CA GLU A 408 -42.54 28.25 0.83
C GLU A 408 -43.40 29.43 0.30
N THR A 409 -42.76 30.43 -0.32
CA THR A 409 -43.45 31.58 -0.90
C THR A 409 -44.34 31.17 -2.10
N ALA A 410 -43.85 30.29 -2.98
CA ALA A 410 -44.61 29.81 -4.13
C ALA A 410 -45.85 29.02 -3.69
N GLU A 411 -45.75 28.19 -2.66
CA GLU A 411 -46.85 27.46 -2.05
C GLU A 411 -47.93 28.42 -1.49
N LEU A 412 -47.53 29.41 -0.66
CA LEU A 412 -48.44 30.41 -0.09
C LEU A 412 -49.15 31.24 -1.16
N ARG A 413 -48.46 31.62 -2.25
CA ARG A 413 -49.07 32.36 -3.39
C ARG A 413 -50.06 31.50 -4.14
N TYR A 414 -49.77 30.23 -4.34
CA TYR A 414 -50.67 29.32 -4.97
C TYR A 414 -51.94 29.07 -4.13
N ASP A 415 -51.79 28.81 -2.85
CA ASP A 415 -52.93 28.63 -1.92
C ASP A 415 -53.82 29.87 -1.84
N SER A 416 -53.20 31.06 -1.99
CA SER A 416 -53.93 32.32 -2.07
C SER A 416 -54.57 32.64 -3.44
N GLY A 417 -54.38 31.75 -4.42
CA GLY A 417 -54.89 31.90 -5.77
C GLY A 417 -54.20 32.95 -6.65
N VAL A 418 -53.01 33.41 -6.24
CA VAL A 418 -52.25 34.49 -6.89
C VAL A 418 -51.30 33.96 -7.97
N SER A 419 -50.87 32.68 -7.87
CA SER A 419 -49.95 32.07 -8.82
C SER A 419 -50.49 30.73 -9.36
N ILE A 420 -49.89 30.27 -10.47
CA ILE A 420 -50.17 28.97 -11.06
C ILE A 420 -49.33 27.90 -10.34
N TYR A 421 -49.84 26.68 -10.33
CA TYR A 421 -49.19 25.55 -9.66
C TYR A 421 -47.78 25.22 -10.20
N LEU A 422 -47.52 25.54 -11.48
CA LEU A 422 -46.19 25.34 -12.08
C LEU A 422 -45.06 26.06 -11.32
N GLU A 423 -45.35 27.23 -10.73
CA GLU A 423 -44.35 27.95 -9.90
C GLU A 423 -43.95 27.14 -8.67
N VAL A 424 -44.90 26.46 -8.01
CA VAL A 424 -44.63 25.57 -6.88
C VAL A 424 -43.77 24.38 -7.30
N LEU A 425 -44.17 23.69 -8.41
CA LEU A 425 -43.41 22.54 -8.91
C LEU A 425 -41.95 22.88 -9.27
N ASP A 426 -41.72 24.03 -9.87
CA ASP A 426 -40.40 24.48 -10.23
C ASP A 426 -39.56 24.84 -8.99
N ALA A 427 -40.16 25.52 -8.00
CA ALA A 427 -39.49 25.87 -6.75
C ALA A 427 -39.11 24.61 -5.94
N GLU A 428 -40.02 23.65 -5.79
CA GLU A 428 -39.76 22.37 -5.13
C GLU A 428 -38.66 21.55 -5.82
N ARG A 429 -38.69 21.49 -7.17
CA ARG A 429 -37.70 20.79 -7.95
C ARG A 429 -36.30 21.40 -7.72
N ASN A 430 -36.20 22.72 -7.72
CA ASN A 430 -34.96 23.45 -7.54
C ASN A 430 -34.45 23.28 -6.10
N LEU A 431 -35.32 23.34 -5.09
CA LEU A 431 -34.96 23.07 -3.69
C LEU A 431 -34.39 21.63 -3.52
N PHE A 432 -35.08 20.62 -4.03
CA PHE A 432 -34.63 19.23 -3.98
C PHE A 432 -33.25 19.05 -4.62
N THR A 433 -33.02 19.67 -5.80
CA THR A 433 -31.75 19.63 -6.48
C THR A 433 -30.64 20.30 -5.65
N ALA A 434 -30.93 21.46 -5.04
CA ALA A 434 -29.99 22.18 -4.19
C ALA A 434 -29.63 21.39 -2.92
N GLU A 435 -30.60 20.73 -2.28
CA GLU A 435 -30.36 19.88 -1.10
C GLU A 435 -29.54 18.62 -1.46
N GLN A 436 -29.82 17.99 -2.59
CA GLN A 436 -29.00 16.87 -3.09
C GLN A 436 -27.55 17.29 -3.34
N GLN A 437 -27.35 18.44 -3.99
CA GLN A 437 -26.01 18.96 -4.25
C GLN A 437 -25.26 19.25 -2.95
N LEU A 438 -25.92 19.76 -1.91
CA LEU A 438 -25.31 19.99 -0.61
C LEU A 438 -24.82 18.69 0.04
N ILE A 439 -25.61 17.61 -0.01
CA ILE A 439 -25.21 16.30 0.50
C ILE A 439 -23.95 15.81 -0.22
N VAL A 440 -23.91 15.94 -1.56
CA VAL A 440 -22.73 15.52 -2.37
C VAL A 440 -21.49 16.33 -2.01
N LEU A 441 -21.61 17.66 -1.85
CA LEU A 441 -20.49 18.53 -1.49
C LEU A 441 -19.95 18.20 -0.11
N ARG A 442 -20.80 17.96 0.88
CA ARG A 442 -20.40 17.56 2.23
C ARG A 442 -19.67 16.22 2.22
N ALA A 443 -20.17 15.22 1.44
CA ALA A 443 -19.49 13.95 1.28
C ALA A 443 -18.10 14.13 0.62
N ALA A 444 -17.99 14.99 -0.39
CA ALA A 444 -16.72 15.28 -1.05
C ALA A 444 -15.72 15.94 -0.08
N ALA A 445 -16.15 16.85 0.79
CA ALA A 445 -15.31 17.47 1.81
C ALA A 445 -14.80 16.44 2.82
N LEU A 446 -15.65 15.51 3.26
CA LEU A 446 -15.25 14.43 4.17
C LEU A 446 -14.24 13.50 3.50
N GLN A 447 -14.46 13.11 2.24
CA GLN A 447 -13.51 12.29 1.48
C GLN A 447 -12.18 13.02 1.24
N ASN A 448 -12.21 14.33 0.99
CA ASN A 448 -11.02 15.16 0.88
C ASN A 448 -10.22 15.20 2.20
N GLY A 449 -10.89 15.31 3.35
CA GLY A 449 -10.26 15.23 4.67
C GLY A 449 -9.55 13.91 4.91
N VAL A 450 -10.17 12.78 4.53
CA VAL A 450 -9.56 11.44 4.57
C VAL A 450 -8.34 11.37 3.65
N ALA A 451 -8.46 11.87 2.40
CA ALA A 451 -7.38 11.88 1.44
C ALA A 451 -6.19 12.72 1.92
N LEU A 452 -6.44 13.89 2.51
CA LEU A 452 -5.40 14.76 3.05
C LEU A 452 -4.66 14.10 4.23
N TYR A 453 -5.37 13.46 5.17
CA TYR A 453 -4.75 12.71 6.26
C TYR A 453 -3.81 11.62 5.75
N THR A 454 -4.27 10.88 4.74
CA THR A 454 -3.48 9.81 4.11
C THR A 454 -2.27 10.37 3.34
N ALA A 455 -2.47 11.47 2.60
CA ALA A 455 -1.43 12.13 1.84
C ALA A 455 -0.30 12.66 2.71
N LEU A 456 -0.62 13.10 3.93
CA LEU A 456 0.35 13.56 4.94
C LEU A 456 1.05 12.42 5.69
N GLY A 457 0.75 11.16 5.36
CA GLY A 457 1.39 9.99 5.93
C GLY A 457 0.69 9.40 7.15
N GLY A 458 -0.36 10.03 7.67
CA GLY A 458 -1.10 9.59 8.87
C GLY A 458 -0.21 9.34 10.09
N GLY A 459 -0.73 9.41 11.31
CA GLY A 459 0.03 9.07 12.52
C GLY A 459 0.43 7.59 12.55
N GLU A 460 1.49 7.28 13.28
CA GLU A 460 1.98 5.90 13.41
C GLU A 460 0.85 4.95 13.80
N VAL A 461 0.78 3.94 13.01
CA VAL A 461 -0.26 2.95 13.03
C VAL A 461 0.29 1.68 13.68
#